data_0f99d22221e9410e3e02230ebf68adbe
#
_entry.id   0f99d22221e9410e3e02230ebf68adbe
#
_cell.length_a   1.000
_cell.length_b   1.000
_cell.length_c   1.000
_cell.angle_alpha   90.00
_cell.angle_beta   90.00
_cell.angle_gamma   90.00
#
_symmetry.space_group_name_H-M   'P 1'
#
loop_
_entity.id
_entity.type
_entity.pdbx_description
1 polymer ?
#
loop_
_entity_poly.entity_id
_entity_poly.type
_entity_poly.pdbx_seq_one_letter_code
_entity_poly.pdbx_strand_id
1 'polypeptide(L)'
;MRYILSLSYDGSAFCGWQIQPSSPSVQQCLEEALAKLCGGPVAVTGAGRTDTGVHAADYVCHFDLTGPLPFEASDFCYKLNAILPRSVVVHSVLPTTEDFHARFSATQRSYTYFIHRKKDPFVAAYSWQCGFPGLDFDTMNVACQYLLGTHDFSCFEKVGGANKTSICTITEAFWKPYVPTHVSLMDFGLTPEEGVVSETVATRPLPPQAAGPSLLCGRGWPQVSDTTPSSCGQSPTYWYFRVSADRFLRNMVRAIVGTLIEVGRGKHDPAWVKELIETGTRGDAGESVPGHALFLSKVRY
;
A
#
# COMPACT_ATOMS: atom_id res chain seq x y z
N MET A 1 25.45 10.96 13.52
CA MET A 1 24.07 11.07 14.07
C MET A 1 23.11 10.44 13.08
N ARG A 2 22.25 9.53 13.53
CA ARG A 2 21.27 8.85 12.70
C ARG A 2 19.91 9.50 12.78
N TYR A 3 19.23 9.58 11.63
CA TYR A 3 17.89 10.15 11.48
C TYR A 3 16.95 9.16 10.79
N ILE A 4 15.72 9.08 11.30
CA ILE A 4 14.60 8.39 10.65
C ILE A 4 13.85 9.39 9.79
N LEU A 5 13.48 8.97 8.60
CA LEU A 5 12.67 9.72 7.66
C LEU A 5 11.44 8.89 7.31
N SER A 6 10.25 9.46 7.60
CA SER A 6 8.96 8.87 7.20
C SER A 6 8.48 9.55 5.93
N LEU A 7 8.04 8.75 4.94
CA LEU A 7 7.62 9.25 3.63
C LEU A 7 6.52 8.40 3.01
N SER A 8 5.85 8.97 2.03
CA SER A 8 4.99 8.25 1.10
C SER A 8 5.40 8.53 -0.34
N TYR A 9 5.11 7.60 -1.26
CA TYR A 9 5.37 7.82 -2.67
C TYR A 9 4.39 7.09 -3.59
N ASP A 10 4.12 7.73 -4.71
CA ASP A 10 3.53 7.13 -5.88
C ASP A 10 4.64 6.49 -6.73
N GLY A 11 4.61 5.17 -6.83
CA GLY A 11 5.62 4.38 -7.52
C GLY A 11 5.50 4.38 -9.05
N SER A 12 4.46 4.99 -9.62
CA SER A 12 4.14 4.90 -11.06
C SER A 12 5.29 5.38 -11.96
N ALA A 13 6.02 6.41 -11.53
CA ALA A 13 7.15 6.98 -12.27
C ALA A 13 8.50 6.31 -11.96
N PHE A 14 8.54 5.30 -11.09
CA PHE A 14 9.76 4.70 -10.60
C PHE A 14 9.87 3.20 -10.92
N CYS A 15 11.09 2.77 -11.14
CA CYS A 15 11.44 1.35 -11.26
C CYS A 15 11.64 0.69 -9.88
N GLY A 16 10.82 1.10 -8.90
CA GLY A 16 10.85 0.66 -7.51
C GLY A 16 11.69 1.54 -6.60
N TRP A 17 11.89 1.05 -5.38
CA TRP A 17 12.64 1.79 -4.36
C TRP A 17 14.12 1.93 -4.69
N GLN A 18 14.79 0.81 -4.96
CA GLN A 18 16.25 0.73 -4.97
C GLN A 18 16.88 1.32 -6.22
N ILE A 19 18.01 2.03 -6.05
CA ILE A 19 18.86 2.53 -7.14
C ILE A 19 19.25 1.39 -8.08
N GLN A 20 19.05 1.62 -9.38
CA GLN A 20 19.40 0.73 -10.48
C GLN A 20 20.11 1.53 -11.58
N PRO A 21 21.01 0.90 -12.33
CA PRO A 21 21.59 1.55 -13.50
C PRO A 21 20.51 1.95 -14.51
N SER A 22 20.54 3.18 -14.98
CA SER A 22 19.68 3.71 -16.07
C SER A 22 18.16 3.71 -15.83
N SER A 23 17.71 3.62 -14.57
CA SER A 23 16.29 3.62 -14.25
C SER A 23 15.98 4.49 -13.04
N PRO A 24 14.94 5.35 -13.09
CA PRO A 24 14.57 6.20 -11.96
C PRO A 24 14.13 5.36 -10.76
N SER A 25 14.59 5.72 -9.57
CA SER A 25 14.20 5.07 -8.31
C SER A 25 13.88 6.10 -7.23
N VAL A 26 13.05 5.71 -6.28
CA VAL A 26 12.68 6.58 -5.15
C VAL A 26 13.91 6.88 -4.29
N GLN A 27 14.77 5.90 -4.06
CA GLN A 27 16.00 6.04 -3.30
C GLN A 27 16.94 7.09 -3.92
N GLN A 28 17.18 7.02 -5.23
CA GLN A 28 18.02 7.98 -5.93
C GLN A 28 17.48 9.41 -5.80
N CYS A 29 16.19 9.57 -6.06
CA CYS A 29 15.52 10.86 -5.96
C CYS A 29 15.66 11.49 -4.56
N LEU A 30 15.52 10.66 -3.50
CA LEU A 30 15.66 11.08 -2.11
C LEU A 30 17.12 11.44 -1.77
N GLU A 31 18.09 10.61 -2.18
CA GLU A 31 19.53 10.86 -1.95
C GLU A 31 20.02 12.14 -2.64
N GLU A 32 19.56 12.39 -3.87
CA GLU A 32 19.86 13.64 -4.59
C GLU A 32 19.27 14.87 -3.90
N ALA A 33 18.05 14.78 -3.36
CA ALA A 33 17.43 15.86 -2.62
C ALA A 33 18.13 16.13 -1.27
N LEU A 34 18.48 15.07 -0.54
CA LEU A 34 19.24 15.15 0.71
C LEU A 34 20.63 15.76 0.47
N ALA A 35 21.33 15.33 -0.58
CA ALA A 35 22.65 15.84 -0.93
C ALA A 35 22.65 17.36 -1.16
N LYS A 36 21.61 17.90 -1.81
CA LYS A 36 21.44 19.35 -2.02
C LYS A 36 21.25 20.11 -0.71
N LEU A 37 20.52 19.56 0.25
CA LEU A 37 20.27 20.23 1.53
C LEU A 37 21.44 20.08 2.51
N CYS A 38 22.11 18.94 2.50
CA CYS A 38 23.21 18.63 3.44
C CYS A 38 24.60 19.05 2.92
N GLY A 39 24.68 19.51 1.67
CA GLY A 39 25.94 19.96 1.06
C GLY A 39 26.93 18.84 0.70
N GLY A 40 26.46 17.60 0.61
CA GLY A 40 27.25 16.43 0.26
C GLY A 40 26.44 15.16 0.12
N PRO A 41 27.01 14.07 -0.39
CA PRO A 41 26.29 12.83 -0.63
C PRO A 41 25.76 12.23 0.69
N VAL A 42 24.50 11.82 0.69
CA VAL A 42 23.82 11.18 1.83
C VAL A 42 23.18 9.90 1.32
N ALA A 43 23.65 8.75 1.81
CA ALA A 43 23.05 7.46 1.49
C ALA A 43 21.85 7.17 2.39
N VAL A 44 20.77 6.62 1.83
CA VAL A 44 19.59 6.20 2.61
C VAL A 44 19.42 4.68 2.60
N THR A 45 18.98 4.15 3.73
CA THR A 45 18.62 2.74 3.89
C THR A 45 17.13 2.63 4.18
N GLY A 46 16.39 2.01 3.26
CA GLY A 46 14.93 1.86 3.39
C GLY A 46 14.48 0.61 4.15
N ALA A 47 13.23 0.62 4.58
CA ALA A 47 12.57 -0.50 5.29
C ALA A 47 12.45 -1.78 4.46
N GLY A 48 12.50 -1.68 3.13
CA GLY A 48 12.44 -2.80 2.22
C GLY A 48 12.45 -2.34 0.77
N ARG A 49 12.57 -3.27 -0.17
CA ARG A 49 12.48 -2.98 -1.59
C ARG A 49 11.03 -3.06 -2.03
N THR A 50 10.60 -2.14 -2.88
CA THR A 50 9.36 -2.24 -3.64
C THR A 50 9.69 -2.46 -5.11
N ASP A 51 8.86 -3.21 -5.82
CA ASP A 51 9.00 -3.45 -7.25
C ASP A 51 8.56 -2.22 -8.07
N THR A 52 8.83 -2.24 -9.38
CA THR A 52 8.39 -1.22 -10.34
C THR A 52 6.88 -0.96 -10.22
N GLY A 53 6.49 0.29 -10.15
CA GLY A 53 5.11 0.73 -10.07
C GLY A 53 4.42 0.50 -8.72
N VAL A 54 5.09 -0.07 -7.73
CA VAL A 54 4.52 -0.30 -6.39
C VAL A 54 4.64 0.97 -5.56
N HIS A 55 3.54 1.34 -4.91
CA HIS A 55 3.43 2.54 -4.07
C HIS A 55 3.78 2.25 -2.60
N ALA A 56 3.98 3.31 -1.83
CA ALA A 56 4.05 3.23 -0.38
C ALA A 56 3.28 4.40 0.25
N ALA A 57 2.40 4.06 1.18
CA ALA A 57 1.64 5.04 1.97
C ALA A 57 2.35 5.37 3.29
N ASP A 58 3.06 4.40 3.86
CA ASP A 58 3.84 4.55 5.09
C ASP A 58 5.18 3.84 4.90
N TYR A 59 6.19 4.59 4.48
CA TYR A 59 7.54 4.09 4.25
C TYR A 59 8.53 4.77 5.18
N VAL A 60 9.49 4.00 5.68
CA VAL A 60 10.53 4.50 6.58
C VAL A 60 11.91 4.20 5.98
N CYS A 61 12.78 5.19 6.02
CA CYS A 61 14.20 5.00 5.80
C CYS A 61 15.02 5.70 6.90
N HIS A 62 16.30 5.39 7.00
CA HIS A 62 17.25 6.13 7.83
C HIS A 62 18.43 6.58 7.01
N PHE A 63 19.07 7.62 7.49
CA PHE A 63 20.33 8.15 6.96
C PHE A 63 21.22 8.66 8.09
N ASP A 64 22.51 8.77 7.82
CA ASP A 64 23.50 9.23 8.76
C ASP A 64 24.11 10.54 8.30
N LEU A 65 24.31 11.47 9.24
CA LEU A 65 25.08 12.69 9.06
C LEU A 65 26.23 12.76 10.05
N THR A 66 27.30 13.45 9.69
CA THR A 66 28.44 13.70 10.57
C THR A 66 28.14 14.71 11.69
N GLY A 67 27.12 15.55 11.48
CA GLY A 67 26.65 16.58 12.41
C GLY A 67 25.13 16.61 12.52
N PRO A 68 24.56 17.63 13.20
CA PRO A 68 23.12 17.84 13.27
C PRO A 68 22.53 18.20 11.91
N LEU A 69 21.19 18.14 11.81
CA LEU A 69 20.49 18.66 10.64
C LEU A 69 20.85 20.14 10.39
N PRO A 70 21.01 20.56 9.12
CA PRO A 70 21.33 21.96 8.81
C PRO A 70 20.19 22.94 9.08
N PHE A 71 19.00 22.44 9.39
CA PHE A 71 17.78 23.21 9.70
C PHE A 71 17.00 22.51 10.82
N GLU A 72 16.06 23.21 11.44
CA GLU A 72 15.05 22.57 12.28
C GLU A 72 14.29 21.49 11.49
N ALA A 73 13.83 20.44 12.16
CA ALA A 73 13.26 19.26 11.50
C ALA A 73 12.04 19.60 10.61
N SER A 74 11.20 20.54 11.04
CA SER A 74 10.05 21.02 10.25
C SER A 74 10.49 21.73 8.96
N ASP A 75 11.49 22.63 9.07
CA ASP A 75 12.03 23.37 7.93
C ASP A 75 12.79 22.44 6.98
N PHE A 76 13.48 21.45 7.53
CA PHE A 76 14.15 20.43 6.74
C PHE A 76 13.16 19.62 5.91
N CYS A 77 12.05 19.18 6.52
CA CYS A 77 10.95 18.50 5.81
C CYS A 77 10.35 19.39 4.72
N TYR A 78 10.06 20.66 5.02
CA TYR A 78 9.53 21.61 4.06
C TYR A 78 10.45 21.80 2.86
N LYS A 79 11.75 22.07 3.11
CA LYS A 79 12.75 22.26 2.06
C LYS A 79 12.94 20.99 1.22
N LEU A 80 12.93 19.82 1.87
CA LEU A 80 13.07 18.53 1.19
C LEU A 80 11.86 18.29 0.25
N ASN A 81 10.66 18.56 0.71
CA ASN A 81 9.45 18.46 -0.11
C ASN A 81 9.38 19.48 -1.26
N ALA A 82 10.04 20.65 -1.12
CA ALA A 82 10.16 21.62 -2.19
C ALA A 82 11.09 21.17 -3.33
N ILE A 83 12.06 20.29 -3.04
CA ILE A 83 13.02 19.74 -4.02
C ILE A 83 12.48 18.46 -4.65
N LEU A 84 11.78 17.62 -3.87
CA LEU A 84 11.27 16.33 -4.30
C LEU A 84 10.15 16.49 -5.34
N PRO A 85 9.99 15.54 -6.27
CA PRO A 85 8.85 15.53 -7.17
C PRO A 85 7.55 15.30 -6.40
N ARG A 86 6.42 15.73 -6.95
CA ARG A 86 5.10 15.58 -6.31
C ARG A 86 4.72 14.13 -5.96
N SER A 87 5.36 13.16 -6.60
CA SER A 87 5.17 11.74 -6.35
C SER A 87 5.88 11.21 -5.09
N VAL A 88 6.69 12.04 -4.41
CA VAL A 88 7.38 11.67 -3.16
C VAL A 88 7.14 12.74 -2.12
N VAL A 89 6.64 12.36 -0.95
CA VAL A 89 6.34 13.28 0.16
C VAL A 89 7.00 12.78 1.44
N VAL A 90 7.82 13.63 2.06
CA VAL A 90 8.41 13.39 3.38
C VAL A 90 7.47 13.97 4.45
N HIS A 91 7.11 13.16 5.43
CA HIS A 91 6.19 13.53 6.51
C HIS A 91 6.91 13.99 7.77
N SER A 92 8.04 13.34 8.10
CA SER A 92 8.82 13.68 9.28
C SER A 92 10.27 13.26 9.15
N VAL A 93 11.15 13.98 9.85
CA VAL A 93 12.53 13.62 10.11
C VAL A 93 12.76 13.69 11.60
N LEU A 94 13.24 12.60 12.21
CA LEU A 94 13.44 12.48 13.65
C LEU A 94 14.83 11.90 13.94
N PRO A 95 15.55 12.40 14.95
CA PRO A 95 16.78 11.75 15.41
C PRO A 95 16.46 10.38 16.02
N THR A 96 17.41 9.45 15.90
CA THR A 96 17.29 8.11 16.47
C THR A 96 18.65 7.60 16.99
N THR A 97 18.64 6.46 17.61
CA THR A 97 19.83 5.78 18.08
C THR A 97 20.60 5.14 16.92
N GLU A 98 21.89 4.94 17.07
CA GLU A 98 22.76 4.41 16.00
C GLU A 98 22.50 2.93 15.69
N ASP A 99 21.90 2.20 16.61
CA ASP A 99 21.50 0.80 16.45
C ASP A 99 20.20 0.63 15.64
N PHE A 100 19.39 1.69 15.51
CA PHE A 100 18.19 1.62 14.67
C PHE A 100 18.56 1.35 13.21
N HIS A 101 17.93 0.35 12.61
CA HIS A 101 18.07 0.01 11.20
C HIS A 101 16.71 -0.15 10.53
N ALA A 102 16.34 0.74 9.60
CA ALA A 102 15.01 0.78 8.98
C ALA A 102 14.53 -0.57 8.42
N ARG A 103 15.44 -1.42 7.93
CA ARG A 103 15.08 -2.75 7.42
C ARG A 103 15.01 -3.82 8.50
N PHE A 104 16.00 -3.85 9.40
CA PHE A 104 16.18 -4.98 10.34
C PHE A 104 15.47 -4.75 11.66
N SER A 105 15.25 -3.51 12.09
CA SER A 105 14.45 -3.19 13.28
C SER A 105 12.96 -3.29 13.03
N ALA A 106 12.52 -3.35 11.77
CA ALA A 106 11.10 -3.47 11.46
C ALA A 106 10.56 -4.86 11.79
N THR A 107 9.52 -4.88 12.64
CA THR A 107 8.87 -6.09 13.15
C THR A 107 7.74 -6.59 12.25
N GLN A 108 7.06 -5.69 11.52
CA GLN A 108 5.96 -6.04 10.64
C GLN A 108 5.89 -5.09 9.44
N ARG A 109 5.47 -5.64 8.29
CA ARG A 109 5.09 -4.88 7.09
C ARG A 109 3.70 -5.31 6.66
N SER A 110 2.87 -4.34 6.26
CA SER A 110 1.54 -4.59 5.73
C SER A 110 1.44 -4.07 4.31
N TYR A 111 0.87 -4.86 3.43
CA TYR A 111 0.58 -4.48 2.06
C TYR A 111 -0.92 -4.50 1.82
N THR A 112 -1.38 -3.59 0.97
CA THR A 112 -2.75 -3.54 0.50
C THR A 112 -2.75 -3.55 -1.02
N TYR A 113 -3.55 -4.43 -1.62
CA TYR A 113 -3.74 -4.55 -3.07
C TYR A 113 -5.18 -4.25 -3.44
N PHE A 114 -5.40 -3.29 -4.34
CA PHE A 114 -6.74 -2.85 -4.71
C PHE A 114 -7.17 -3.44 -6.06
N ILE A 115 -8.42 -3.90 -6.13
CA ILE A 115 -9.05 -4.31 -7.39
C ILE A 115 -10.44 -3.68 -7.54
N HIS A 116 -10.86 -3.48 -8.79
CA HIS A 116 -12.21 -3.05 -9.14
C HIS A 116 -12.77 -3.94 -10.25
N ARG A 117 -14.09 -4.18 -10.21
CA ARG A 117 -14.77 -5.13 -11.07
C ARG A 117 -15.32 -4.51 -12.35
N LYS A 118 -15.61 -3.22 -12.33
CA LYS A 118 -16.15 -2.44 -13.46
C LYS A 118 -15.14 -1.37 -13.84
N LYS A 119 -15.11 -0.96 -15.11
CA LYS A 119 -14.24 0.13 -15.58
C LYS A 119 -14.52 1.41 -14.80
N ASP A 120 -13.48 1.97 -14.19
CA ASP A 120 -13.55 3.22 -13.44
C ASP A 120 -12.25 4.03 -13.66
N PRO A 121 -12.32 5.18 -14.36
CA PRO A 121 -11.15 5.99 -14.65
C PRO A 121 -10.54 6.67 -13.42
N PHE A 122 -11.30 6.84 -12.32
CA PHE A 122 -10.86 7.54 -11.14
C PHE A 122 -10.03 6.67 -10.18
N VAL A 123 -10.09 5.35 -10.32
CA VAL A 123 -9.28 4.42 -9.52
C VAL A 123 -8.23 3.66 -10.35
N ALA A 124 -8.30 3.71 -11.66
CA ALA A 124 -7.50 2.88 -12.57
C ALA A 124 -5.97 3.02 -12.37
N ALA A 125 -5.48 4.19 -11.88
CA ALA A 125 -4.07 4.41 -11.61
C ALA A 125 -3.56 3.61 -10.37
N TYR A 126 -4.45 3.27 -9.45
CA TYR A 126 -4.11 2.71 -8.12
C TYR A 126 -4.85 1.41 -7.80
N SER A 127 -5.59 0.88 -8.77
CA SER A 127 -6.40 -0.33 -8.59
C SER A 127 -6.41 -1.12 -9.89
N TRP A 128 -6.30 -2.43 -9.79
CA TRP A 128 -6.32 -3.30 -10.97
C TRP A 128 -7.76 -3.65 -11.37
N GLN A 129 -8.11 -3.39 -12.64
CA GLN A 129 -9.38 -3.81 -13.21
C GLN A 129 -9.38 -5.33 -13.39
N CYS A 130 -10.02 -6.04 -12.46
CA CYS A 130 -10.14 -7.49 -12.46
C CYS A 130 -11.53 -7.91 -12.98
N GLY A 131 -11.66 -8.06 -14.29
CA GLY A 131 -12.93 -8.31 -14.98
C GLY A 131 -13.36 -9.79 -15.05
N PHE A 132 -12.68 -10.73 -14.38
CA PHE A 132 -13.07 -12.15 -14.42
C PHE A 132 -14.49 -12.34 -13.89
N PRO A 133 -15.42 -12.98 -14.64
CA PRO A 133 -16.76 -13.23 -14.17
C PRO A 133 -16.76 -14.19 -12.96
N GLY A 134 -17.76 -14.08 -12.09
CA GLY A 134 -17.97 -15.03 -11.00
C GLY A 134 -16.85 -15.12 -9.96
N LEU A 135 -16.04 -14.06 -9.76
CA LEU A 135 -14.97 -14.09 -8.77
C LEU A 135 -15.56 -14.20 -7.36
N ASP A 136 -15.25 -15.30 -6.68
CA ASP A 136 -15.74 -15.65 -5.35
C ASP A 136 -14.74 -15.22 -4.26
N PHE A 137 -15.07 -14.13 -3.57
CA PHE A 137 -14.21 -13.57 -2.50
C PHE A 137 -14.33 -14.36 -1.20
N ASP A 138 -15.41 -15.07 -0.95
CA ASP A 138 -15.57 -15.89 0.25
C ASP A 138 -14.65 -17.11 0.14
N THR A 139 -14.63 -17.76 -1.02
CA THR A 139 -13.69 -18.84 -1.33
C THR A 139 -12.24 -18.37 -1.30
N MET A 140 -11.95 -17.15 -1.79
CA MET A 140 -10.61 -16.54 -1.66
C MET A 140 -10.24 -16.29 -0.20
N ASN A 141 -11.18 -15.88 0.66
CA ASN A 141 -10.94 -15.69 2.09
C ASN A 141 -10.70 -17.01 2.82
N VAL A 142 -11.35 -18.09 2.42
CA VAL A 142 -11.02 -19.46 2.92
C VAL A 142 -9.56 -19.80 2.56
N ALA A 143 -9.13 -19.55 1.32
CA ALA A 143 -7.77 -19.77 0.87
C ALA A 143 -6.74 -18.93 1.65
N CYS A 144 -7.09 -17.70 2.05
CA CYS A 144 -6.22 -16.84 2.86
C CYS A 144 -5.85 -17.45 4.21
N GLN A 145 -6.68 -18.33 4.78
CA GLN A 145 -6.39 -18.97 6.06
C GLN A 145 -5.15 -19.89 6.00
N TYR A 146 -4.89 -20.49 4.84
CA TYR A 146 -3.70 -21.34 4.63
C TYR A 146 -2.40 -20.54 4.52
N LEU A 147 -2.48 -19.22 4.32
CA LEU A 147 -1.31 -18.33 4.33
C LEU A 147 -0.85 -17.97 5.74
N LEU A 148 -1.73 -18.10 6.75
CA LEU A 148 -1.42 -17.65 8.12
C LEU A 148 -0.40 -18.57 8.79
N GLY A 149 0.49 -17.96 9.57
CA GLY A 149 1.52 -18.69 10.29
C GLY A 149 2.90 -18.56 9.66
N THR A 150 3.83 -19.40 10.14
CA THR A 150 5.22 -19.43 9.68
C THR A 150 5.41 -20.57 8.70
N HIS A 151 5.72 -20.22 7.45
CA HIS A 151 5.88 -21.19 6.37
C HIS A 151 7.07 -20.83 5.48
N ASP A 152 7.48 -21.78 4.64
CA ASP A 152 8.37 -21.54 3.51
C ASP A 152 7.53 -21.04 2.32
N PHE A 153 7.71 -19.75 1.95
CA PHE A 153 6.99 -19.12 0.85
C PHE A 153 7.81 -19.06 -0.46
N SER A 154 8.78 -19.96 -0.64
CA SER A 154 9.61 -20.02 -1.85
C SER A 154 8.78 -20.15 -3.13
N CYS A 155 7.63 -20.82 -3.08
CA CYS A 155 6.67 -20.93 -4.18
C CYS A 155 6.09 -19.59 -4.65
N PHE A 156 6.18 -18.52 -3.85
CA PHE A 156 5.76 -17.18 -4.24
C PHE A 156 6.93 -16.23 -4.52
N GLU A 157 8.18 -16.66 -4.36
CA GLU A 157 9.35 -15.83 -4.62
C GLU A 157 9.71 -15.78 -6.10
N LYS A 158 9.99 -14.58 -6.63
CA LYS A 158 10.57 -14.45 -7.96
C LYS A 158 12.00 -14.98 -7.97
N VAL A 159 12.31 -15.87 -8.90
CA VAL A 159 13.64 -16.48 -9.08
C VAL A 159 14.74 -15.43 -9.13
N GLY A 160 15.89 -15.70 -8.48
CA GLY A 160 17.03 -14.77 -8.39
C GLY A 160 16.93 -13.79 -7.23
N GLY A 161 16.13 -14.07 -6.21
CA GLY A 161 16.15 -13.36 -4.94
C GLY A 161 17.47 -13.57 -4.19
N ALA A 162 18.00 -12.52 -3.55
CA ALA A 162 19.21 -12.58 -2.71
C ALA A 162 18.87 -12.87 -1.23
N ASN A 163 17.74 -13.54 -0.96
CA ASN A 163 17.31 -13.85 0.39
C ASN A 163 18.05 -15.09 0.92
N LYS A 164 18.45 -15.06 2.20
CA LYS A 164 19.08 -16.22 2.87
C LYS A 164 18.06 -17.31 3.23
N THR A 165 16.80 -16.95 3.38
CA THR A 165 15.69 -17.85 3.73
C THR A 165 14.41 -17.37 3.10
N SER A 166 13.52 -18.28 2.75
CA SER A 166 12.16 -18.06 2.24
C SER A 166 11.09 -18.16 3.33
N ILE A 167 11.50 -18.43 4.58
CA ILE A 167 10.59 -18.49 5.71
C ILE A 167 10.10 -17.10 6.07
N CYS A 168 8.78 -16.94 6.17
CA CYS A 168 8.09 -15.73 6.60
C CYS A 168 6.95 -16.09 7.55
N THR A 169 6.55 -15.14 8.39
CA THR A 169 5.39 -15.31 9.28
C THR A 169 4.31 -14.32 8.88
N ILE A 170 3.23 -14.84 8.28
CA ILE A 170 2.05 -14.03 7.93
C ILE A 170 1.10 -14.02 9.12
N THR A 171 0.73 -12.82 9.58
CA THR A 171 -0.15 -12.61 10.73
C THR A 171 -1.56 -12.21 10.33
N GLU A 172 -1.73 -11.74 9.09
CA GLU A 172 -3.01 -11.25 8.57
C GLU A 172 -3.07 -11.46 7.06
N ALA A 173 -4.17 -12.01 6.54
CA ALA A 173 -4.46 -12.11 5.10
C ALA A 173 -5.96 -12.19 4.89
N PHE A 174 -6.55 -11.24 4.13
CA PHE A 174 -7.99 -11.23 3.85
C PHE A 174 -8.35 -10.31 2.68
N TRP A 175 -9.53 -10.56 2.10
CA TRP A 175 -10.22 -9.68 1.16
C TRP A 175 -11.42 -9.02 1.83
N LYS A 176 -11.59 -7.70 1.61
CA LYS A 176 -12.78 -6.96 2.03
C LYS A 176 -13.26 -6.02 0.92
N PRO A 177 -14.57 -5.79 0.82
CA PRO A 177 -15.11 -4.74 -0.02
C PRO A 177 -14.80 -3.36 0.59
N TYR A 178 -14.74 -2.32 -0.27
CA TYR A 178 -14.65 -0.94 0.16
C TYR A 178 -15.37 -0.02 -0.81
N VAL A 179 -15.62 1.22 -0.38
CA VAL A 179 -16.18 2.27 -1.22
C VAL A 179 -15.11 3.33 -1.44
N PRO A 180 -14.65 3.57 -2.69
CA PRO A 180 -13.70 4.64 -2.98
C PRO A 180 -14.27 6.02 -2.60
N THR A 181 -13.42 6.95 -2.18
CA THR A 181 -13.82 8.29 -1.72
C THR A 181 -14.67 9.05 -2.77
N HIS A 182 -14.33 8.96 -4.06
CA HIS A 182 -15.11 9.63 -5.09
C HIS A 182 -16.54 9.05 -5.22
N VAL A 183 -16.73 7.76 -4.95
CA VAL A 183 -18.06 7.13 -4.95
C VAL A 183 -18.85 7.52 -3.70
N SER A 184 -18.19 7.57 -2.52
CA SER A 184 -18.84 7.92 -1.26
C SER A 184 -19.21 9.40 -1.14
N LEU A 185 -18.45 10.30 -1.80
CA LEU A 185 -18.70 11.75 -1.76
C LEU A 185 -19.61 12.24 -2.88
N MET A 186 -19.61 11.56 -4.02
CA MET A 186 -20.51 11.82 -5.12
C MET A 186 -21.67 10.83 -4.99
N ASP A 187 -22.71 11.22 -4.25
CA ASP A 187 -23.96 10.49 -4.24
C ASP A 187 -24.58 10.63 -5.64
N PHE A 188 -24.07 9.83 -6.56
CA PHE A 188 -24.71 9.65 -7.86
C PHE A 188 -26.00 8.90 -7.57
N GLY A 189 -27.10 9.60 -7.41
CA GLY A 189 -28.45 9.08 -7.31
C GLY A 189 -28.87 8.19 -8.50
N LEU A 190 -28.04 7.26 -8.86
CA LEU A 190 -28.27 6.17 -9.80
C LEU A 190 -28.74 4.94 -9.01
N THR A 191 -29.87 5.08 -8.30
CA THR A 191 -30.74 3.94 -8.10
C THR A 191 -31.47 3.74 -9.43
N PRO A 192 -31.27 2.61 -10.14
CA PRO A 192 -32.21 2.22 -11.15
C PRO A 192 -33.50 1.87 -10.42
N GLU A 193 -34.56 2.53 -10.81
CA GLU A 193 -35.93 2.22 -10.43
C GLU A 193 -36.41 2.68 -9.04
N GLU A 194 -36.83 3.95 -9.00
CA GLU A 194 -38.17 4.30 -8.53
C GLU A 194 -38.53 5.62 -9.21
N GLY A 195 -39.42 5.52 -10.21
CA GLY A 195 -40.17 6.64 -10.72
C GLY A 195 -41.12 7.14 -9.63
N VAL A 196 -40.77 8.24 -8.96
CA VAL A 196 -41.72 9.09 -8.24
C VAL A 196 -41.25 10.55 -8.33
N VAL A 197 -41.96 11.26 -9.16
CA VAL A 197 -42.44 12.65 -9.08
C VAL A 197 -41.78 13.54 -7.99
N SER A 198 -41.16 14.58 -8.52
CA SER A 198 -41.00 15.93 -7.97
C SER A 198 -41.83 16.25 -6.72
N GLU A 199 -41.18 16.72 -5.65
CA GLU A 199 -41.74 17.86 -4.90
C GLU A 199 -40.63 18.62 -4.13
N THR A 200 -40.56 19.91 -4.50
CA THR A 200 -40.21 21.08 -3.70
C THR A 200 -38.92 21.12 -2.88
N VAL A 201 -37.98 21.89 -3.44
CA VAL A 201 -36.87 22.52 -2.73
C VAL A 201 -37.41 23.42 -1.61
N ALA A 202 -37.25 22.99 -0.37
CA ALA A 202 -37.40 23.86 0.79
C ALA A 202 -36.00 24.36 1.17
N THR A 203 -35.74 25.64 0.92
CA THR A 203 -34.58 26.39 1.39
C THR A 203 -34.50 26.41 2.93
N ARG A 204 -33.46 25.82 3.48
CA ARG A 204 -33.13 25.89 4.89
C ARG A 204 -32.06 26.97 5.13
N PRO A 205 -32.25 27.91 6.06
CA PRO A 205 -31.29 28.99 6.30
C PRO A 205 -30.06 28.50 7.05
N LEU A 206 -28.90 29.08 6.67
CA LEU A 206 -27.59 28.86 7.30
C LEU A 206 -27.56 29.43 8.73
N PRO A 207 -26.98 28.74 9.70
CA PRO A 207 -26.70 29.32 11.01
C PRO A 207 -25.43 30.21 11.01
N PRO A 208 -25.31 31.18 11.94
CA PRO A 208 -24.27 32.20 11.91
C PRO A 208 -22.89 31.66 12.32
N GLN A 209 -21.87 32.29 11.75
CA GLN A 209 -20.45 32.08 12.03
C GLN A 209 -20.11 32.48 13.47
N ALA A 210 -19.35 31.64 14.17
CA ALA A 210 -18.59 32.03 15.35
C ALA A 210 -17.11 31.74 15.14
N ALA A 211 -16.31 32.77 15.42
CA ALA A 211 -14.87 32.81 15.20
C ALA A 211 -14.07 32.11 16.31
N GLY A 212 -12.85 31.68 15.96
CA GLY A 212 -11.73 31.51 16.88
C GLY A 212 -10.84 30.33 16.59
N PRO A 213 -9.50 30.51 16.53
CA PRO A 213 -8.59 29.48 16.10
C PRO A 213 -8.10 28.62 17.25
N SER A 214 -7.98 27.31 17.01
CA SER A 214 -7.13 26.45 17.85
C SER A 214 -6.33 25.53 16.95
N LEU A 215 -5.04 25.80 16.91
CA LEU A 215 -3.98 24.94 16.38
C LEU A 215 -3.84 23.71 17.28
N LEU A 216 -4.16 22.53 16.79
CA LEU A 216 -3.59 21.29 17.31
C LEU A 216 -3.35 20.31 16.14
N CYS A 217 -2.07 20.12 15.90
CA CYS A 217 -1.47 19.10 15.05
C CYS A 217 -1.81 17.70 15.59
N GLY A 218 -2.38 16.86 14.74
CA GLY A 218 -2.67 15.48 15.08
C GLY A 218 -3.57 14.87 14.02
N ARG A 219 -3.07 14.74 12.77
CA ARG A 219 -3.84 14.04 11.73
C ARG A 219 -3.37 12.61 11.61
N GLY A 220 -3.99 11.75 12.42
CA GLY A 220 -4.15 10.36 12.03
C GLY A 220 -5.08 10.28 10.82
N TRP A 221 -4.80 9.38 9.90
CA TRP A 221 -5.70 9.04 8.81
C TRP A 221 -7.07 8.67 9.37
N PRO A 222 -8.17 9.06 8.73
CA PRO A 222 -9.49 8.66 9.19
C PRO A 222 -9.55 7.12 9.24
N GLN A 223 -9.89 6.61 10.40
CA GLN A 223 -10.25 5.21 10.57
C GLN A 223 -11.43 4.98 9.62
N VAL A 224 -11.26 4.06 8.66
CA VAL A 224 -12.37 3.58 7.85
C VAL A 224 -13.38 2.98 8.82
N SER A 225 -14.48 3.69 9.03
CA SER A 225 -15.58 3.18 9.84
C SER A 225 -16.08 1.89 9.19
N ASP A 226 -16.26 0.83 10.00
CA ASP A 226 -16.85 -0.46 9.61
C ASP A 226 -18.36 -0.32 9.29
N THR A 227 -18.71 0.62 8.44
CA THR A 227 -20.08 0.69 7.90
C THR A 227 -20.17 -0.26 6.72
N THR A 228 -20.57 -1.49 7.00
CA THR A 228 -21.08 -2.39 5.98
C THR A 228 -22.28 -1.73 5.30
N PRO A 229 -22.26 -1.52 3.98
CA PRO A 229 -23.46 -1.08 3.27
C PRO A 229 -24.45 -2.26 3.22
N SER A 230 -25.46 -2.23 4.09
CA SER A 230 -26.63 -3.07 3.95
C SER A 230 -27.56 -2.39 2.96
N SER A 231 -27.66 -2.94 1.76
CA SER A 231 -28.88 -3.08 0.96
C SER A 231 -28.61 -3.12 -0.55
N CYS A 232 -29.43 -3.90 -1.18
CA CYS A 232 -29.60 -4.10 -2.62
C CYS A 232 -28.58 -5.01 -3.29
N GLY A 233 -29.03 -6.15 -3.77
CA GLY A 233 -28.38 -7.32 -4.37
C GLY A 233 -27.32 -7.17 -5.46
N GLN A 234 -26.54 -6.11 -5.46
CA GLN A 234 -25.38 -5.95 -6.33
C GLN A 234 -24.10 -6.33 -5.58
N SER A 235 -23.36 -7.29 -6.13
CA SER A 235 -22.05 -7.65 -5.61
C SER A 235 -21.13 -6.42 -5.57
N PRO A 236 -20.35 -6.20 -4.48
CA PRO A 236 -19.45 -5.07 -4.36
C PRO A 236 -18.51 -4.95 -5.57
N THR A 237 -18.32 -3.71 -6.04
CA THR A 237 -17.50 -3.42 -7.23
C THR A 237 -16.03 -3.27 -6.88
N TYR A 238 -15.71 -2.79 -5.67
CA TYR A 238 -14.36 -2.47 -5.23
C TYR A 238 -13.95 -3.35 -4.06
N TRP A 239 -12.75 -3.93 -4.14
CA TRP A 239 -12.20 -4.84 -3.15
C TRP A 239 -10.74 -4.54 -2.89
N TYR A 240 -10.29 -4.81 -1.68
CA TYR A 240 -8.88 -4.81 -1.36
C TYR A 240 -8.48 -6.11 -0.68
N PHE A 241 -7.28 -6.54 -0.99
CA PHE A 241 -6.55 -7.59 -0.26
C PHE A 241 -5.58 -6.93 0.69
N ARG A 242 -5.56 -7.38 1.94
CA ARG A 242 -4.58 -6.97 2.93
C ARG A 242 -3.78 -8.16 3.42
N VAL A 243 -2.47 -7.98 3.53
CA VAL A 243 -1.57 -8.99 4.08
C VAL A 243 -0.52 -8.33 4.95
N SER A 244 -0.25 -8.92 6.13
CA SER A 244 0.75 -8.44 7.08
C SER A 244 1.68 -9.58 7.49
N ALA A 245 3.00 -9.33 7.46
CA ALA A 245 4.01 -10.31 7.82
C ALA A 245 5.25 -9.63 8.44
N ASP A 246 6.10 -10.42 9.09
CA ASP A 246 7.42 -10.00 9.55
C ASP A 246 8.30 -9.53 8.39
N ARG A 247 8.24 -10.24 7.26
CA ARG A 247 8.95 -9.93 6.03
C ARG A 247 8.20 -10.47 4.80
N PHE A 248 8.58 -9.97 3.63
CA PHE A 248 8.12 -10.49 2.35
C PHE A 248 9.30 -10.77 1.42
N LEU A 249 9.15 -11.80 0.61
CA LEU A 249 10.07 -12.15 -0.45
C LEU A 249 9.80 -11.27 -1.69
N ARG A 250 10.75 -11.25 -2.62
CA ARG A 250 10.60 -10.50 -3.86
C ARG A 250 9.37 -10.97 -4.64
N ASN A 251 8.48 -10.02 -4.99
CA ASN A 251 7.25 -10.25 -5.76
C ASN A 251 6.19 -11.14 -5.04
N MET A 252 6.42 -11.55 -3.80
CA MET A 252 5.59 -12.51 -3.05
C MET A 252 4.12 -12.08 -2.98
N VAL A 253 3.83 -10.85 -2.58
CA VAL A 253 2.43 -10.38 -2.44
C VAL A 253 1.68 -10.43 -3.77
N ARG A 254 2.33 -10.05 -4.87
CA ARG A 254 1.73 -10.08 -6.20
C ARG A 254 1.46 -11.52 -6.68
N ALA A 255 2.33 -12.47 -6.34
CA ALA A 255 2.13 -13.89 -6.64
C ALA A 255 0.99 -14.47 -5.78
N ILE A 256 0.92 -14.14 -4.49
CA ILE A 256 -0.18 -14.54 -3.60
C ILE A 256 -1.52 -14.04 -4.16
N VAL A 257 -1.63 -12.75 -4.50
CA VAL A 257 -2.87 -12.20 -5.06
C VAL A 257 -3.27 -12.94 -6.33
N GLY A 258 -2.33 -13.18 -7.25
CA GLY A 258 -2.61 -13.93 -8.48
C GLY A 258 -3.11 -15.35 -8.21
N THR A 259 -2.52 -16.04 -7.25
CA THR A 259 -2.93 -17.38 -6.81
C THR A 259 -4.34 -17.36 -6.21
N LEU A 260 -4.65 -16.41 -5.35
CA LEU A 260 -5.98 -16.23 -4.78
C LEU A 260 -7.04 -15.93 -5.85
N ILE A 261 -6.69 -15.16 -6.89
CA ILE A 261 -7.58 -14.93 -8.05
C ILE A 261 -7.90 -16.25 -8.80
N GLU A 262 -6.93 -17.15 -8.97
CA GLU A 262 -7.19 -18.46 -9.60
C GLU A 262 -8.19 -19.30 -8.76
N VAL A 263 -8.05 -19.27 -7.43
CA VAL A 263 -9.02 -19.89 -6.50
C VAL A 263 -10.39 -19.23 -6.64
N GLY A 264 -10.47 -17.89 -6.60
CA GLY A 264 -11.75 -17.17 -6.71
C GLY A 264 -12.46 -17.36 -8.06
N ARG A 265 -11.72 -17.76 -9.11
CA ARG A 265 -12.25 -18.15 -10.43
C ARG A 265 -12.76 -19.59 -10.45
N GLY A 266 -12.63 -20.35 -9.36
CA GLY A 266 -12.98 -21.75 -9.29
C GLY A 266 -12.09 -22.68 -10.08
N LYS A 267 -10.86 -22.24 -10.44
CA LYS A 267 -9.88 -23.12 -11.14
C LYS A 267 -9.23 -24.11 -10.18
N HIS A 268 -9.09 -23.72 -8.93
CA HIS A 268 -8.49 -24.52 -7.86
C HIS A 268 -9.32 -24.43 -6.60
N ASP A 269 -9.31 -25.49 -5.80
CA ASP A 269 -9.87 -25.52 -4.45
C ASP A 269 -9.04 -24.63 -3.52
N PRO A 270 -9.61 -24.01 -2.48
CA PRO A 270 -8.83 -23.24 -1.49
C PRO A 270 -7.64 -23.96 -0.88
N ALA A 271 -7.73 -25.29 -0.69
CA ALA A 271 -6.64 -26.13 -0.16
C ALA A 271 -5.40 -26.18 -1.06
N TRP A 272 -5.54 -25.88 -2.35
CA TRP A 272 -4.39 -25.76 -3.28
C TRP A 272 -3.34 -24.76 -2.78
N VAL A 273 -3.73 -23.68 -2.10
CA VAL A 273 -2.78 -22.75 -1.49
C VAL A 273 -1.89 -23.44 -0.46
N LYS A 274 -2.44 -24.36 0.33
CA LYS A 274 -1.67 -25.18 1.27
C LYS A 274 -0.69 -26.11 0.53
N GLU A 275 -1.15 -26.80 -0.51
CA GLU A 275 -0.32 -27.68 -1.33
C GLU A 275 0.86 -26.92 -1.95
N LEU A 276 0.61 -25.70 -2.47
CA LEU A 276 1.67 -24.84 -3.01
C LEU A 276 2.73 -24.49 -1.96
N ILE A 277 2.33 -24.19 -0.72
CA ILE A 277 3.24 -23.87 0.37
C ILE A 277 4.06 -25.09 0.78
N GLU A 278 3.46 -26.28 0.78
CA GLU A 278 4.10 -27.51 1.24
C GLU A 278 5.04 -28.13 0.19
N THR A 279 4.66 -28.10 -1.07
CA THR A 279 5.35 -28.87 -2.13
C THR A 279 5.49 -28.14 -3.48
N GLY A 280 4.84 -26.97 -3.62
CA GLY A 280 4.80 -26.27 -4.89
C GLY A 280 6.07 -25.47 -5.20
N THR A 281 6.21 -25.13 -6.45
CA THR A 281 7.25 -24.24 -6.98
C THR A 281 6.65 -22.92 -7.46
N ARG A 282 7.49 -21.93 -7.80
CA ARG A 282 7.00 -20.67 -8.39
C ARG A 282 6.24 -20.87 -9.70
N GLY A 283 6.54 -21.92 -10.45
CA GLY A 283 5.85 -22.24 -11.70
C GLY A 283 4.44 -22.75 -11.49
N ASP A 284 4.15 -23.35 -10.36
CA ASP A 284 2.84 -23.90 -10.02
C ASP A 284 1.89 -22.86 -9.43
N ALA A 285 2.42 -21.78 -8.85
CA ALA A 285 1.62 -20.68 -8.30
C ALA A 285 1.07 -19.76 -9.41
N GLY A 286 0.00 -19.03 -9.09
CA GLY A 286 -0.62 -18.10 -10.01
C GLY A 286 0.32 -16.99 -10.53
N GLU A 287 -0.04 -16.41 -11.67
CA GLU A 287 0.72 -15.30 -12.25
C GLU A 287 0.74 -14.08 -11.34
N SER A 288 1.86 -13.34 -11.39
CA SER A 288 1.97 -12.11 -10.59
C SER A 288 1.10 -11.00 -11.16
N VAL A 289 0.24 -10.44 -10.33
CA VAL A 289 -0.63 -9.33 -10.70
C VAL A 289 0.13 -8.02 -10.89
N PRO A 290 -0.43 -7.00 -11.58
CA PRO A 290 0.21 -5.72 -11.83
C PRO A 290 0.66 -4.99 -10.55
N GLY A 291 1.79 -4.26 -10.61
CA GLY A 291 2.37 -3.57 -9.45
C GLY A 291 1.63 -2.29 -9.06
N HIS A 292 1.00 -1.59 -10.02
CA HIS A 292 0.35 -0.28 -9.82
C HIS A 292 -0.85 -0.28 -8.86
N ALA A 293 -1.32 -1.43 -8.44
CA ALA A 293 -2.41 -1.56 -7.48
C ALA A 293 -1.91 -1.98 -6.07
N LEU A 294 -0.59 -2.15 -5.90
CA LEU A 294 0.02 -2.59 -4.65
C LEU A 294 0.61 -1.42 -3.87
N PHE A 295 0.28 -1.36 -2.59
CA PHE A 295 0.79 -0.38 -1.65
C PHE A 295 1.47 -1.06 -0.47
N LEU A 296 2.70 -0.66 -0.14
CA LEU A 296 3.22 -0.85 1.21
C LEU A 296 2.46 0.13 2.11
N SER A 297 1.49 -0.38 2.85
CA SER A 297 0.53 0.43 3.59
C SER A 297 0.98 0.76 5.01
N LYS A 298 1.87 -0.07 5.61
CA LYS A 298 2.41 0.18 6.95
C LYS A 298 3.71 -0.56 7.21
N VAL A 299 4.63 0.10 7.93
CA VAL A 299 5.81 -0.52 8.55
C VAL A 299 5.74 -0.30 10.06
N ARG A 300 5.96 -1.35 10.87
CA ARG A 300 6.01 -1.28 12.34
C ARG A 300 7.41 -1.62 12.84
N TYR A 301 7.82 -0.92 13.89
CA TYR A 301 9.09 -1.08 14.58
C TYR A 301 8.88 -1.50 16.00
#